data_76f5699802a9d8dadc00ff8f7fc3c9f5
#
_entry.id   76f5699802a9d8dadc00ff8f7fc3c9f5
#
_cell.length_a   1.000
_cell.length_b   1.000
_cell.length_c   1.000
_cell.angle_alpha   90.00
_cell.angle_beta   90.00
_cell.angle_gamma   90.00
#
_symmetry.space_group_name_H-M   'P 1'
#
loop_
_entity.id
_entity.type
_entity.pdbx_description
1 polymer ?
#
loop_
_entity_poly.entity_id
_entity_poly.type
_entity_poly.pdbx_seq_one_letter_code
_entity_poly.pdbx_strand_id
1 'polypeptide(L)'
;MHAKLITIGELARTARMTPRAIRHYERLGLIQVPIRTDSNYRLFDSDSVERARFIAKCRSLGFSIAEIADLLRAMDDPEHTCAQVAELTQAHLDLIDAKLQTLVEMHRTLAKTLSRCTGKDVPECAVLDFLKQSA
;
A
#
# COMPACT_ATOMS: atom_id res chain seq x y z
N MET A 1 -30.01 -5.72 -17.65
CA MET A 1 -29.25 -6.40 -16.59
C MET A 1 -29.22 -5.53 -15.36
N HIS A 2 -29.67 -6.07 -14.27
CA HIS A 2 -29.56 -5.36 -12.99
C HIS A 2 -28.17 -5.60 -12.45
N ALA A 3 -27.39 -4.53 -12.29
CA ALA A 3 -26.12 -4.62 -11.61
C ALA A 3 -26.38 -5.03 -10.15
N LYS A 4 -25.71 -6.06 -9.68
CA LYS A 4 -25.82 -6.50 -8.30
C LYS A 4 -25.12 -5.49 -7.39
N LEU A 5 -25.87 -4.91 -6.47
CA LEU A 5 -25.34 -4.02 -5.46
C LEU A 5 -25.00 -4.82 -4.21
N ILE A 6 -23.88 -4.52 -3.61
CA ILE A 6 -23.41 -5.19 -2.39
C ILE A 6 -23.16 -4.19 -1.27
N THR A 7 -23.19 -4.68 -0.04
CA THR A 7 -22.92 -3.86 1.15
C THR A 7 -21.42 -3.61 1.31
N ILE A 8 -21.08 -2.64 2.18
CA ILE A 8 -19.68 -2.37 2.51
C ILE A 8 -19.00 -3.60 3.13
N GLY A 9 -19.72 -4.39 3.93
CA GLY A 9 -19.17 -5.63 4.51
C GLY A 9 -18.82 -6.67 3.47
N GLU A 10 -19.68 -6.84 2.46
CA GLU A 10 -19.43 -7.74 1.34
C GLU A 10 -18.26 -7.26 0.48
N LEU A 11 -18.21 -5.95 0.20
CA LEU A 11 -17.11 -5.35 -0.54
C LEU A 11 -15.78 -5.54 0.19
N ALA A 12 -15.76 -5.30 1.49
CA ALA A 12 -14.58 -5.47 2.32
C ALA A 12 -14.05 -6.91 2.25
N ARG A 13 -14.93 -7.90 2.37
CA ARG A 13 -14.54 -9.31 2.25
C ARG A 13 -13.99 -9.63 0.86
N THR A 14 -14.66 -9.16 -0.18
CA THR A 14 -14.29 -9.44 -1.57
C THR A 14 -12.93 -8.82 -1.92
N ALA A 15 -12.67 -7.59 -1.48
CA ALA A 15 -11.44 -6.87 -1.74
C ALA A 15 -10.34 -7.12 -0.69
N ARG A 16 -10.63 -7.89 0.34
CA ARG A 16 -9.72 -8.16 1.47
C ARG A 16 -9.25 -6.87 2.13
N MET A 17 -10.20 -5.98 2.35
CA MET A 17 -10.01 -4.70 3.04
C MET A 17 -10.90 -4.64 4.27
N THR A 18 -10.62 -3.69 5.15
CA THR A 18 -11.55 -3.37 6.24
C THR A 18 -12.61 -2.38 5.73
N PRO A 19 -13.82 -2.38 6.30
CA PRO A 19 -14.81 -1.34 5.98
C PRO A 19 -14.27 0.07 6.23
N ARG A 20 -13.43 0.25 7.23
CA ARG A 20 -12.78 1.52 7.54
C ARG A 20 -11.89 1.99 6.37
N ALA A 21 -11.12 1.08 5.78
CA ALA A 21 -10.27 1.39 4.62
C ALA A 21 -11.12 1.82 3.43
N ILE A 22 -12.23 1.12 3.16
CA ILE A 22 -13.14 1.47 2.07
C ILE A 22 -13.72 2.86 2.28
N ARG A 23 -14.19 3.19 3.48
CA ARG A 23 -14.69 4.53 3.80
C ARG A 23 -13.61 5.60 3.62
N HIS A 24 -12.36 5.27 3.96
CA HIS A 24 -11.24 6.17 3.76
C HIS A 24 -11.00 6.45 2.28
N TYR A 25 -10.98 5.43 1.43
CA TYR A 25 -10.81 5.59 -0.01
C TYR A 25 -12.01 6.31 -0.66
N GLU A 26 -13.20 6.08 -0.15
CA GLU A 26 -14.39 6.83 -0.55
C GLU A 26 -14.21 8.33 -0.28
N ARG A 27 -13.75 8.69 0.92
CA ARG A 27 -13.49 10.09 1.28
C ARG A 27 -12.42 10.74 0.39
N LEU A 28 -11.45 9.96 -0.06
CA LEU A 28 -10.41 10.43 -0.96
C LEU A 28 -10.86 10.49 -2.43
N GLY A 29 -12.09 10.06 -2.72
CA GLY A 29 -12.62 10.05 -4.07
C GLY A 29 -12.10 8.92 -4.95
N LEU A 30 -11.43 7.93 -4.38
CA LEU A 30 -10.89 6.78 -5.13
C LEU A 30 -11.92 5.69 -5.37
N ILE A 31 -12.92 5.60 -4.49
CA ILE A 31 -14.07 4.71 -4.62
C ILE A 31 -15.33 5.57 -4.53
N GLN A 32 -16.23 5.37 -5.47
CA GLN A 32 -17.51 6.08 -5.48
C GLN A 32 -18.57 5.22 -4.81
N VAL A 33 -19.50 5.89 -4.11
CA VAL A 33 -20.69 5.25 -3.55
C VAL A 33 -21.84 5.51 -4.51
N PRO A 34 -22.31 4.48 -5.27
CA PRO A 34 -23.31 4.70 -6.30
C PRO A 34 -24.70 5.02 -5.70
N ILE A 35 -25.07 4.37 -4.61
CA ILE A 35 -26.40 4.47 -4.01
C ILE A 35 -26.30 4.33 -2.48
N ARG A 36 -27.20 5.03 -1.77
CA ARG A 36 -27.48 4.78 -0.36
C ARG A 36 -28.89 4.26 -0.21
N THR A 37 -29.12 3.33 0.73
CA THR A 37 -30.45 2.85 1.07
C THR A 37 -31.21 3.95 1.84
N ASP A 38 -32.53 3.77 2.00
CA ASP A 38 -33.36 4.67 2.82
C ASP A 38 -32.86 4.74 4.27
N SER A 39 -32.23 3.67 4.76
CA SER A 39 -31.59 3.62 6.08
C SER A 39 -30.17 4.21 6.08
N ASN A 40 -29.77 4.85 4.98
CA ASN A 40 -28.47 5.51 4.80
C ASN A 40 -27.27 4.53 4.78
N TYR A 41 -27.49 3.26 4.43
CA TYR A 41 -26.41 2.30 4.22
C TYR A 41 -25.80 2.44 2.83
N ARG A 42 -24.48 2.24 2.73
CA ARG A 42 -23.73 2.28 1.47
C ARG A 42 -23.95 1.02 0.65
N LEU A 43 -24.21 1.20 -0.64
CA LEU A 43 -24.29 0.10 -1.61
C LEU A 43 -23.29 0.37 -2.73
N PHE A 44 -22.60 -0.68 -3.14
CA PHE A 44 -21.52 -0.62 -4.13
C PHE A 44 -21.82 -1.54 -5.32
N ASP A 45 -21.45 -1.08 -6.50
CA ASP A 45 -21.61 -1.83 -7.75
C ASP A 45 -20.34 -2.62 -8.11
N SER A 46 -20.37 -3.32 -9.25
CA SER A 46 -19.23 -4.11 -9.74
C SER A 46 -17.99 -3.26 -10.04
N ASP A 47 -18.18 -2.02 -10.50
CA ASP A 47 -17.06 -1.12 -10.76
C ASP A 47 -16.33 -0.77 -9.45
N SER A 48 -17.08 -0.55 -8.38
CA SER A 48 -16.51 -0.30 -7.06
C SER A 48 -15.74 -1.53 -6.53
N VAL A 49 -16.25 -2.73 -6.81
CA VAL A 49 -15.53 -3.98 -6.48
C VAL A 49 -14.19 -4.05 -7.20
N GLU A 50 -14.18 -3.79 -8.50
CA GLU A 50 -12.95 -3.78 -9.29
C GLU A 50 -11.96 -2.73 -8.77
N ARG A 51 -12.45 -1.52 -8.52
CA ARG A 51 -11.60 -0.44 -7.99
C ARG A 51 -11.02 -0.79 -6.63
N ALA A 52 -11.82 -1.35 -5.74
CA ALA A 52 -11.34 -1.77 -4.42
C ALA A 52 -10.27 -2.85 -4.52
N ARG A 53 -10.47 -3.85 -5.38
CA ARG A 53 -9.47 -4.89 -5.64
C ARG A 53 -8.19 -4.31 -6.22
N PHE A 54 -8.31 -3.37 -7.15
CA PHE A 54 -7.18 -2.67 -7.75
C PHE A 54 -6.37 -1.94 -6.68
N ILE A 55 -7.04 -1.18 -5.83
CA ILE A 55 -6.40 -0.44 -4.73
C ILE A 55 -5.71 -1.41 -3.77
N ALA A 56 -6.37 -2.50 -3.40
CA ALA A 56 -5.79 -3.51 -2.52
C ALA A 56 -4.51 -4.11 -3.11
N LYS A 57 -4.54 -4.43 -4.41
CA LYS A 57 -3.37 -4.96 -5.12
C LYS A 57 -2.22 -3.96 -5.12
N CYS A 58 -2.51 -2.71 -5.46
CA CYS A 58 -1.51 -1.64 -5.46
C CYS A 58 -0.89 -1.46 -4.07
N ARG A 59 -1.70 -1.47 -3.02
CA ARG A 59 -1.21 -1.35 -1.64
C ARG A 59 -0.30 -2.51 -1.26
N SER A 60 -0.66 -3.72 -1.70
CA SER A 60 0.18 -4.91 -1.44
C SER A 60 1.54 -4.82 -2.12
N LEU A 61 1.66 -4.03 -3.17
CA LEU A 61 2.90 -3.81 -3.90
C LEU A 61 3.62 -2.53 -3.47
N GLY A 62 3.14 -1.89 -2.41
CA GLY A 62 3.82 -0.75 -1.80
C GLY A 62 3.51 0.60 -2.44
N PHE A 63 2.57 0.69 -3.38
CA PHE A 63 2.18 1.97 -3.95
C PHE A 63 1.56 2.87 -2.89
N SER A 64 1.94 4.14 -2.90
CA SER A 64 1.34 5.16 -2.05
C SER A 64 -0.05 5.52 -2.56
N ILE A 65 -0.84 6.19 -1.72
CA ILE A 65 -2.17 6.67 -2.11
C ILE A 65 -2.08 7.64 -3.31
N ALA A 66 -1.08 8.51 -3.33
CA ALA A 66 -0.86 9.43 -4.44
C ALA A 66 -0.55 8.68 -5.74
N GLU A 67 0.29 7.67 -5.68
CA GLU A 67 0.62 6.81 -6.83
C GLU A 67 -0.61 6.03 -7.31
N ILE A 68 -1.42 5.53 -6.38
CA ILE A 68 -2.67 4.82 -6.72
C ILE A 68 -3.64 5.77 -7.40
N ALA A 69 -3.76 7.01 -6.93
CA ALA A 69 -4.61 8.02 -7.57
C ALA A 69 -4.18 8.27 -9.02
N ASP A 70 -2.87 8.35 -9.27
CA ASP A 70 -2.35 8.51 -10.63
C ASP A 70 -2.68 7.32 -11.52
N LEU A 71 -2.53 6.09 -10.99
CA LEU A 71 -2.88 4.87 -11.73
C LEU A 71 -4.38 4.79 -12.02
N LEU A 72 -5.23 5.19 -11.07
CA LEU A 72 -6.68 5.21 -11.28
C LEU A 72 -7.08 6.25 -12.33
N ARG A 73 -6.43 7.42 -12.33
CA ARG A 73 -6.66 8.42 -13.38
C ARG A 73 -6.29 7.89 -14.76
N ALA A 74 -5.17 7.18 -14.85
CA ALA A 74 -4.77 6.54 -16.10
C ALA A 74 -5.80 5.48 -16.52
N MET A 75 -6.28 4.68 -15.58
CA MET A 75 -7.30 3.65 -15.86
C MET A 75 -8.61 4.25 -16.34
N ASP A 76 -9.01 5.41 -15.80
CA ASP A 76 -10.25 6.07 -16.16
C ASP A 76 -10.13 6.91 -17.46
N ASP A 77 -8.92 7.16 -17.94
CA ASP A 77 -8.66 7.92 -19.17
C ASP A 77 -8.72 7.00 -20.38
N PRO A 78 -9.69 7.18 -21.29
CA PRO A 78 -9.78 6.34 -22.50
C PRO A 78 -8.59 6.52 -23.46
N GLU A 79 -7.84 7.62 -23.31
CA GLU A 79 -6.69 7.92 -24.16
C GLU A 79 -5.35 7.53 -23.49
N HIS A 80 -5.38 6.89 -22.32
CA HIS A 80 -4.15 6.48 -21.66
C HIS A 80 -3.36 5.49 -22.54
N THR A 81 -2.05 5.51 -22.40
CA THR A 81 -1.17 4.55 -23.06
C THR A 81 -0.46 3.67 -22.04
N CYS A 82 -0.10 2.47 -22.48
CA CYS A 82 0.71 1.58 -21.65
C CYS A 82 2.05 2.21 -21.28
N ALA A 83 2.59 3.08 -22.15
CA ALA A 83 3.82 3.82 -21.87
C ALA A 83 3.69 4.73 -20.64
N GLN A 84 2.56 5.41 -20.49
CA GLN A 84 2.30 6.26 -19.30
C GLN A 84 2.24 5.44 -18.02
N VAL A 85 1.56 4.29 -18.06
CA VAL A 85 1.50 3.39 -16.91
C VAL A 85 2.87 2.80 -16.60
N ALA A 86 3.65 2.48 -17.63
CA ALA A 86 5.01 1.98 -17.48
C ALA A 86 5.91 3.01 -16.79
N GLU A 87 5.77 4.29 -17.12
CA GLU A 87 6.53 5.36 -16.46
C GLU A 87 6.21 5.45 -14.97
N LEU A 88 4.92 5.39 -14.60
CA LEU A 88 4.49 5.38 -13.21
C LEU A 88 5.06 4.16 -12.46
N THR A 89 5.04 3.01 -13.11
CA THR A 89 5.56 1.76 -12.55
C THR A 89 7.07 1.81 -12.39
N GLN A 90 7.78 2.36 -13.37
CA GLN A 90 9.24 2.50 -13.29
C GLN A 90 9.64 3.43 -12.14
N ALA A 91 8.95 4.55 -11.98
CA ALA A 91 9.21 5.45 -10.85
C ALA A 91 9.03 4.74 -9.51
N HIS A 92 8.02 3.87 -9.38
CA HIS A 92 7.81 3.08 -8.18
C HIS A 92 8.89 2.02 -7.97
N LEU A 93 9.35 1.38 -9.05
CA LEU A 93 10.48 0.44 -8.99
C LEU A 93 11.73 1.13 -8.48
N ASP A 94 12.01 2.35 -8.95
CA ASP A 94 13.17 3.12 -8.49
C ASP A 94 13.11 3.40 -6.99
N LEU A 95 11.91 3.69 -6.46
CA LEU A 95 11.71 3.87 -5.01
C LEU A 95 11.95 2.57 -4.24
N ILE A 96 11.51 1.45 -4.79
CA ILE A 96 11.74 0.12 -4.17
C ILE A 96 13.23 -0.19 -4.17
N ASP A 97 13.92 0.07 -5.27
CA ASP A 97 15.36 -0.15 -5.36
C ASP A 97 16.12 0.67 -4.30
N ALA A 98 15.73 1.93 -4.09
CA ALA A 98 16.32 2.77 -3.05
C ALA A 98 16.06 2.19 -1.66
N LYS A 99 14.85 1.68 -1.39
CA LYS A 99 14.51 1.03 -0.11
C LYS A 99 15.29 -0.25 0.10
N LEU A 100 15.46 -1.07 -0.96
CA LEU A 100 16.28 -2.28 -0.89
C LEU A 100 17.72 -1.95 -0.52
N GLN A 101 18.28 -0.92 -1.14
CA GLN A 101 19.63 -0.46 -0.84
C GLN A 101 19.76 -0.04 0.63
N THR A 102 18.80 0.73 1.13
CA THR A 102 18.78 1.15 2.53
C THR A 102 18.70 -0.05 3.49
N LEU A 103 17.85 -1.03 3.17
CA LEU A 103 17.72 -2.24 3.97
C LEU A 103 19.01 -3.07 3.96
N VAL A 104 19.68 -3.16 2.83
CA VAL A 104 20.99 -3.85 2.73
C VAL A 104 22.01 -3.17 3.64
N GLU A 105 22.06 -1.86 3.64
CA GLU A 105 22.98 -1.09 4.49
C GLU A 105 22.68 -1.27 5.98
N MET A 106 21.38 -1.22 6.35
CA MET A 106 20.95 -1.48 7.74
C MET A 106 21.36 -2.88 8.18
N HIS A 107 21.10 -3.87 7.34
CA HIS A 107 21.45 -5.26 7.60
C HIS A 107 22.96 -5.41 7.80
N ARG A 108 23.76 -4.85 6.89
CA ARG A 108 25.21 -4.91 6.95
C ARG A 108 25.74 -4.30 8.24
N THR A 109 25.24 -3.14 8.63
CA THR A 109 25.66 -2.43 9.84
C THR A 109 25.37 -3.27 11.09
N LEU A 110 24.14 -3.79 11.20
CA LEU A 110 23.76 -4.58 12.37
C LEU A 110 24.47 -5.93 12.40
N ALA A 111 24.61 -6.61 11.27
CA ALA A 111 25.30 -7.88 11.19
C ALA A 111 26.79 -7.75 11.59
N LYS A 112 27.42 -6.68 11.10
CA LYS A 112 28.83 -6.40 11.44
C LYS A 112 28.96 -6.12 12.94
N THR A 113 28.06 -5.34 13.53
CA THR A 113 28.06 -5.01 14.96
C THR A 113 27.81 -6.28 15.80
N LEU A 114 26.84 -7.09 15.39
CA LEU A 114 26.51 -8.35 16.04
C LEU A 114 27.71 -9.33 16.05
N SER A 115 28.48 -9.36 14.97
CA SER A 115 29.66 -10.25 14.87
C SER A 115 30.74 -9.93 15.92
N ARG A 116 30.72 -8.72 16.48
CA ARG A 116 31.62 -8.31 17.55
C ARG A 116 31.12 -8.69 18.94
N CYS A 117 29.86 -9.17 19.03
CA CYS A 117 29.28 -9.61 20.29
C CYS A 117 29.80 -11.00 20.63
N THR A 118 30.41 -11.16 21.82
CA THR A 118 31.00 -12.43 22.24
C THR A 118 29.98 -13.43 22.80
N GLY A 119 28.77 -12.96 23.11
CA GLY A 119 27.74 -13.78 23.73
C GLY A 119 28.03 -14.17 25.17
N LYS A 120 29.03 -13.56 25.80
CA LYS A 120 29.41 -13.83 27.19
C LYS A 120 28.71 -12.84 28.12
N ASP A 121 28.55 -13.25 29.38
CA ASP A 121 28.01 -12.37 30.44
C ASP A 121 29.05 -11.32 30.85
N VAL A 122 29.31 -10.37 29.95
CA VAL A 122 30.18 -9.24 30.20
C VAL A 122 29.36 -7.95 30.20
N PRO A 123 29.75 -6.93 30.99
CA PRO A 123 29.01 -5.67 30.97
C PRO A 123 29.14 -4.91 29.65
N GLU A 124 30.11 -5.25 28.85
CA GLU A 124 30.34 -4.63 27.56
C GLU A 124 29.53 -5.31 26.45
N CYS A 125 28.71 -4.54 25.77
CA CYS A 125 27.90 -5.03 24.64
C CYS A 125 28.16 -4.17 23.41
N ALA A 126 28.77 -4.77 22.38
CA ALA A 126 29.11 -4.06 21.15
C ALA A 126 27.90 -3.44 20.46
N VAL A 127 26.76 -4.14 20.50
CA VAL A 127 25.52 -3.63 19.88
C VAL A 127 24.98 -2.41 20.63
N LEU A 128 24.90 -2.47 21.97
CA LEU A 128 24.43 -1.35 22.77
C LEU A 128 25.37 -0.16 22.65
N ASP A 129 26.67 -0.41 22.65
CA ASP A 129 27.67 0.66 22.52
C ASP A 129 27.54 1.36 21.17
N PHE A 130 27.36 0.59 20.09
CA PHE A 130 27.12 1.16 18.78
C PHE A 130 25.85 2.00 18.73
N LEU A 131 24.76 1.50 19.30
CA LEU A 131 23.46 2.20 19.27
C LEU A 131 23.44 3.47 20.13
N LYS A 132 24.33 3.59 21.10
CA LYS A 132 24.49 4.79 21.94
C LYS A 132 25.27 5.90 21.24
N GLN A 133 25.99 5.59 20.17
CA GLN A 133 26.75 6.59 19.43
C GLN A 133 25.83 7.53 18.66
N SER A 134 26.20 8.79 18.57
CA SER A 134 25.47 9.75 17.75
C SER A 134 25.60 9.41 16.28
N ALA A 135 24.49 9.61 15.55
CA ALA A 135 24.46 9.39 14.12
C ALA A 135 25.36 10.39 13.37
#